data_cd4c377e6f71cceecba186cc98eaadba
#
_entry.id   cd4c377e6f71cceecba186cc98eaadba
#
_cell.length_a   1.000
_cell.length_b   1.000
_cell.length_c   1.000
_cell.angle_alpha   90.00
_cell.angle_beta   90.00
_cell.angle_gamma   90.00
#
_symmetry.space_group_name_H-M   'P 1'
#
loop_
_entity.id
_entity.type
_entity.pdbx_description
1 polymer ?
#
loop_
_entity_poly.entity_id
_entity_poly.type
_entity_poly.pdbx_seq_one_letter_code
_entity_poly.pdbx_strand_id
1 'polypeptide(L)'
;MRTEKAAGWRTAVASALGLACGPSVLAVMTFGMFIAPLHQEFGWPVPAIGVGASLLSLTIVVVSPVQGMLVDRFGGRRVILCSAPLFALSLAAMARLPDSLLLFHLGWVLIPLCGTGLWPVSYLRVTAGWFDRRLGLALGIANSGIGVGTVLVPVLTGALIGAFGWRTAFLGLAAVALAAFPVALFLLAEPGPRAARVARDGDTLRTAATRRPFWLVLAAFLLLGAVGTGVIVHQIPLLLDAGIAPSTANLVPVALGLALVAARIVTGWLLDRFTVARVMTVHLLGGVVAVLLFASGPGLPAALLAAALAGMLIGAEFDVLSYLVPRYFGRRAFGRIYGVAFSVFQIGGAVAATAVGVSRESHGSYAPAMLALAAACLICAALFQGLGPYRYEATEAAKVHLPEPAHPTHREPGDARSAPGR
;
A
#
# COMPACT_ATOMS: atom_id res chain seq x y z
N MET A 1 -2.46 -29.72 -3.51
CA MET A 1 -3.06 -29.01 -2.35
C MET A 1 -2.06 -28.57 -1.27
N ARG A 2 -1.23 -29.46 -0.64
CA ARG A 2 -0.27 -29.00 0.40
C ARG A 2 0.86 -28.15 -0.18
N THR A 3 1.41 -28.51 -1.33
CA THR A 3 2.47 -27.78 -2.06
C THR A 3 2.01 -26.42 -2.58
N GLU A 4 0.79 -26.30 -3.08
CA GLU A 4 0.21 -25.01 -3.53
C GLU A 4 -0.01 -24.03 -2.37
N LYS A 5 -0.47 -24.53 -1.21
CA LYS A 5 -0.59 -23.71 0.00
C LYS A 5 0.76 -23.20 0.47
N ALA A 6 1.80 -24.04 0.45
CA ALA A 6 3.17 -23.64 0.80
C ALA A 6 3.72 -22.59 -0.17
N ALA A 7 3.48 -22.73 -1.48
CA ALA A 7 3.89 -21.74 -2.48
C ALA A 7 3.21 -20.38 -2.30
N GLY A 8 1.92 -20.37 -1.93
CA GLY A 8 1.19 -19.13 -1.62
C GLY A 8 1.80 -18.37 -0.43
N TRP A 9 2.04 -19.05 0.69
CA TRP A 9 2.66 -18.42 1.86
C TRP A 9 4.09 -17.97 1.62
N ARG A 10 4.88 -18.76 0.88
CA ARG A 10 6.22 -18.35 0.42
C ARG A 10 6.13 -17.06 -0.41
N THR A 11 5.14 -16.96 -1.30
CA THR A 11 4.90 -15.76 -2.10
C THR A 11 4.52 -14.54 -1.23
N ALA A 12 3.70 -14.72 -0.19
CA ALA A 12 3.35 -13.63 0.73
C ALA A 12 4.60 -13.12 1.49
N VAL A 13 5.45 -14.03 1.99
CA VAL A 13 6.72 -13.66 2.64
C VAL A 13 7.69 -13.02 1.65
N ALA A 14 7.81 -13.57 0.43
CA ALA A 14 8.62 -12.97 -0.63
C ALA A 14 8.15 -11.56 -0.98
N SER A 15 6.83 -11.33 -0.99
CA SER A 15 6.24 -10.00 -1.20
C SER A 15 6.60 -9.05 -0.07
N ALA A 16 6.60 -9.51 1.19
CA ALA A 16 7.06 -8.71 2.32
C ALA A 16 8.53 -8.29 2.18
N LEU A 17 9.41 -9.24 1.86
CA LEU A 17 10.84 -8.95 1.63
C LEU A 17 11.04 -7.97 0.47
N GLY A 18 10.32 -8.17 -0.65
CA GLY A 18 10.40 -7.28 -1.80
C GLY A 18 9.87 -5.87 -1.51
N LEU A 19 8.80 -5.76 -0.74
CA LEU A 19 8.25 -4.46 -0.32
C LEU A 19 9.15 -3.72 0.67
N ALA A 20 9.88 -4.43 1.53
CA ALA A 20 10.89 -3.83 2.39
C ALA A 20 12.05 -3.22 1.59
N CYS A 21 12.33 -3.76 0.39
CA CYS A 21 13.35 -3.27 -0.55
C CYS A 21 12.77 -2.32 -1.62
N GLY A 22 11.50 -1.91 -1.49
CA GLY A 22 10.80 -1.10 -2.49
C GLY A 22 10.94 0.40 -2.30
N PRO A 23 10.49 1.20 -3.30
CA PRO A 23 10.59 2.66 -3.28
C PRO A 23 9.85 3.33 -2.12
N SER A 24 8.75 2.74 -1.64
CA SER A 24 8.02 3.23 -0.46
C SER A 24 8.91 3.35 0.77
N VAL A 25 9.92 2.50 0.88
CA VAL A 25 10.86 2.47 1.99
C VAL A 25 12.16 3.19 1.62
N LEU A 26 12.82 2.74 0.53
CA LEU A 26 14.17 3.18 0.20
C LEU A 26 14.24 4.62 -0.32
N ALA A 27 13.17 5.14 -0.92
CA ALA A 27 13.15 6.51 -1.42
C ALA A 27 12.34 7.44 -0.50
N VAL A 28 11.10 7.06 -0.16
CA VAL A 28 10.20 7.94 0.59
C VAL A 28 10.67 8.13 2.04
N MET A 29 11.03 7.04 2.74
CA MET A 29 11.38 7.12 4.17
C MET A 29 12.79 7.65 4.42
N THR A 30 13.68 7.60 3.42
CA THR A 30 15.07 8.07 3.62
C THR A 30 15.35 9.45 3.06
N PHE A 31 14.43 10.03 2.26
CA PHE A 31 14.62 11.34 1.63
C PHE A 31 15.15 12.40 2.60
N GLY A 32 14.50 12.55 3.74
CA GLY A 32 14.84 13.57 4.74
C GLY A 32 16.26 13.46 5.30
N MET A 33 16.83 12.25 5.29
CA MET A 33 18.17 12.00 5.82
C MET A 33 19.29 12.58 4.93
N PHE A 34 18.99 12.81 3.66
CA PHE A 34 19.94 13.40 2.70
C PHE A 34 19.94 14.92 2.68
N ILE A 35 18.95 15.59 3.31
CA ILE A 35 18.83 17.06 3.28
C ILE A 35 20.07 17.74 3.89
N ALA A 36 20.42 17.36 5.11
CA ALA A 36 21.54 17.97 5.81
C ALA A 36 22.89 17.72 5.14
N PRO A 37 23.26 16.48 4.73
CA PRO A 37 24.50 16.22 4.01
C PRO A 37 24.61 16.97 2.67
N LEU A 38 23.53 17.08 1.90
CA LEU A 38 23.52 17.79 0.62
C LEU A 38 23.63 19.31 0.81
N HIS A 39 22.93 19.85 1.82
CA HIS A 39 23.07 21.26 2.19
C HIS A 39 24.51 21.60 2.61
N GLN A 40 25.14 20.76 3.41
CA GLN A 40 26.51 20.96 3.87
C GLN A 40 27.54 20.89 2.73
N GLU A 41 27.35 19.99 1.76
CA GLU A 41 28.33 19.78 0.68
C GLU A 41 28.18 20.79 -0.46
N PHE A 42 26.93 21.04 -0.90
CA PHE A 42 26.64 21.88 -2.08
C PHE A 42 26.16 23.29 -1.73
N GLY A 43 25.87 23.57 -0.46
CA GLY A 43 25.31 24.86 -0.05
C GLY A 43 23.87 25.12 -0.52
N TRP A 44 23.18 24.12 -1.07
CA TRP A 44 21.81 24.30 -1.60
C TRP A 44 20.83 24.66 -0.48
N PRO A 45 19.93 25.63 -0.70
CA PRO A 45 18.89 25.95 0.27
C PRO A 45 18.02 24.75 0.62
N VAL A 46 17.74 24.52 1.90
CA VAL A 46 16.89 23.42 2.37
C VAL A 46 15.52 23.36 1.66
N PRO A 47 14.83 24.49 1.41
CA PRO A 47 13.60 24.48 0.63
C PRO A 47 13.78 23.97 -0.81
N ALA A 48 14.92 24.32 -1.46
CA ALA A 48 15.21 23.85 -2.81
C ALA A 48 15.44 22.34 -2.85
N ILE A 49 16.12 21.77 -1.84
CA ILE A 49 16.26 20.32 -1.70
C ILE A 49 14.86 19.69 -1.47
N GLY A 50 14.02 20.32 -0.64
CA GLY A 50 12.65 19.88 -0.34
C GLY A 50 11.74 19.72 -1.56
N VAL A 51 11.97 20.49 -2.65
CA VAL A 51 11.27 20.33 -3.93
C VAL A 51 11.41 18.90 -4.47
N GLY A 52 12.54 18.24 -4.20
CA GLY A 52 12.74 16.83 -4.58
C GLY A 52 11.69 15.89 -3.99
N ALA A 53 11.26 16.09 -2.74
CA ALA A 53 10.19 15.32 -2.11
C ALA A 53 8.82 15.56 -2.79
N SER A 54 8.55 16.79 -3.20
CA SER A 54 7.34 17.14 -3.94
C SER A 54 7.31 16.50 -5.31
N LEU A 55 8.44 16.50 -6.02
CA LEU A 55 8.60 15.84 -7.32
C LEU A 55 8.46 14.32 -7.20
N LEU A 56 9.05 13.72 -6.18
CA LEU A 56 8.88 12.29 -5.86
C LEU A 56 7.39 11.96 -5.69
N SER A 57 6.67 12.72 -4.85
CA SER A 57 5.25 12.51 -4.56
C SER A 57 4.37 12.70 -5.81
N LEU A 58 4.61 13.74 -6.60
CA LEU A 58 3.89 14.01 -7.84
C LEU A 58 4.11 12.89 -8.86
N THR A 59 5.36 12.41 -8.97
CA THR A 59 5.70 11.29 -9.86
C THR A 59 4.98 10.02 -9.43
N ILE A 60 4.87 9.73 -8.13
CA ILE A 60 4.11 8.59 -7.62
C ILE A 60 2.64 8.66 -8.06
N VAL A 61 2.00 9.84 -7.99
CA VAL A 61 0.61 10.03 -8.44
C VAL A 61 0.44 9.62 -9.91
N VAL A 62 1.37 10.01 -10.77
CA VAL A 62 1.32 9.71 -12.21
C VAL A 62 1.68 8.26 -12.51
N VAL A 63 2.67 7.72 -11.81
CA VAL A 63 3.20 6.36 -12.05
C VAL A 63 2.25 5.27 -11.57
N SER A 64 1.46 5.51 -10.52
CA SER A 64 0.62 4.48 -9.92
C SER A 64 -0.43 3.87 -10.87
N PRO A 65 -1.19 4.64 -11.69
CA PRO A 65 -2.07 4.06 -12.69
C PRO A 65 -1.30 3.33 -13.80
N VAL A 66 -0.13 3.84 -14.19
CA VAL A 66 0.74 3.22 -15.20
C VAL A 66 1.25 1.87 -14.68
N GLN A 67 1.71 1.80 -13.44
CA GLN A 67 2.07 0.55 -12.78
C GLN A 67 0.90 -0.45 -12.83
N GLY A 68 -0.29 0.00 -12.45
CA GLY A 68 -1.48 -0.84 -12.51
C GLY A 68 -1.72 -1.44 -13.88
N MET A 69 -1.57 -0.65 -14.95
CA MET A 69 -1.68 -1.12 -16.33
C MET A 69 -0.59 -2.14 -16.69
N LEU A 70 0.65 -1.89 -16.33
CA LEU A 70 1.77 -2.80 -16.59
C LEU A 70 1.57 -4.14 -15.88
N VAL A 71 1.18 -4.10 -14.61
CA VAL A 71 0.94 -5.28 -13.78
C VAL A 71 -0.24 -6.11 -14.31
N ASP A 72 -1.31 -5.46 -14.78
CA ASP A 72 -2.47 -6.14 -15.37
C ASP A 72 -2.12 -6.79 -16.72
N ARG A 73 -1.22 -6.19 -17.50
CA ARG A 73 -0.84 -6.68 -18.83
C ARG A 73 0.25 -7.77 -18.78
N PHE A 74 1.30 -7.56 -17.99
CA PHE A 74 2.52 -8.38 -18.02
C PHE A 74 2.66 -9.33 -16.82
N GLY A 75 1.82 -9.17 -15.78
CA GLY A 75 1.94 -9.87 -14.50
C GLY A 75 2.90 -9.18 -13.54
N GLY A 76 2.63 -9.35 -12.23
CA GLY A 76 3.41 -8.65 -11.19
C GLY A 76 4.88 -9.05 -11.16
N ARG A 77 5.18 -10.36 -11.24
CA ARG A 77 6.55 -10.87 -11.15
C ARG A 77 7.46 -10.33 -12.26
N ARG A 78 6.99 -10.28 -13.51
CA ARG A 78 7.79 -9.77 -14.64
C ARG A 78 8.08 -8.28 -14.47
N VAL A 79 7.08 -7.50 -14.08
CA VAL A 79 7.22 -6.05 -13.86
C VAL A 79 8.21 -5.78 -12.72
N ILE A 80 8.19 -6.55 -11.62
CA ILE A 80 9.17 -6.48 -10.52
C ILE A 80 10.58 -6.77 -11.02
N LEU A 81 10.78 -7.88 -11.76
CA LEU A 81 12.10 -8.30 -12.25
C LEU A 81 12.74 -7.27 -13.20
N CYS A 82 11.93 -6.60 -14.03
CA CYS A 82 12.44 -5.53 -14.90
C CYS A 82 12.76 -4.25 -14.11
N SER A 83 11.94 -3.91 -13.11
CA SER A 83 12.10 -2.65 -12.37
C SER A 83 13.18 -2.69 -11.30
N ALA A 84 13.46 -3.85 -10.69
CA ALA A 84 14.43 -3.94 -9.59
C ALA A 84 15.85 -3.49 -9.98
N PRO A 85 16.45 -3.94 -11.09
CA PRO A 85 17.77 -3.44 -11.51
C PRO A 85 17.74 -1.96 -11.94
N LEU A 86 16.64 -1.50 -12.57
CA LEU A 86 16.52 -0.08 -12.97
C LEU A 86 16.43 0.83 -11.75
N PHE A 87 15.66 0.42 -10.74
CA PHE A 87 15.54 1.15 -9.49
C PHE A 87 16.87 1.18 -8.72
N ALA A 88 17.56 0.06 -8.61
CA ALA A 88 18.90 0.01 -8.02
C ALA A 88 19.87 0.93 -8.75
N LEU A 89 19.87 0.93 -10.09
CA LEU A 89 20.71 1.79 -10.91
C LEU A 89 20.37 3.27 -10.70
N SER A 90 19.09 3.65 -10.59
CA SER A 90 18.68 5.04 -10.34
C SER A 90 19.17 5.54 -8.98
N LEU A 91 19.12 4.70 -7.93
CA LEU A 91 19.69 5.02 -6.62
C LEU A 91 21.22 5.12 -6.68
N ALA A 92 21.90 4.19 -7.37
CA ALA A 92 23.35 4.23 -7.54
C ALA A 92 23.82 5.46 -8.33
N ALA A 93 23.03 5.94 -9.29
CA ALA A 93 23.30 7.17 -10.02
C ALA A 93 23.33 8.40 -9.11
N MET A 94 22.47 8.45 -8.08
CA MET A 94 22.47 9.53 -7.08
C MET A 94 23.78 9.60 -6.29
N ALA A 95 24.51 8.50 -6.13
CA ALA A 95 25.81 8.49 -5.48
C ALA A 95 26.89 9.28 -6.28
N ARG A 96 26.64 9.51 -7.57
CA ARG A 96 27.55 10.27 -8.47
C ARG A 96 26.99 11.65 -8.83
N LEU A 97 26.05 12.16 -8.01
CA LEU A 97 25.43 13.46 -8.23
C LEU A 97 26.50 14.58 -8.19
N PRO A 98 26.67 15.36 -9.27
CA PRO A 98 27.51 16.57 -9.26
C PRO A 98 26.79 17.73 -8.57
N ASP A 99 27.45 18.87 -8.40
CA ASP A 99 26.82 20.09 -7.90
C ASP A 99 25.84 20.68 -8.94
N SER A 100 24.67 20.04 -9.03
CA SER A 100 23.58 20.41 -9.94
C SER A 100 22.24 20.08 -9.33
N LEU A 101 21.54 21.11 -8.86
CA LEU A 101 20.19 21.00 -8.30
C LEU A 101 19.18 20.44 -9.33
N LEU A 102 19.38 20.75 -10.62
CA LEU A 102 18.55 20.18 -11.69
C LEU A 102 18.68 18.66 -11.78
N LEU A 103 19.93 18.14 -11.77
CA LEU A 103 20.17 16.69 -11.82
C LEU A 103 19.66 15.99 -10.55
N PHE A 104 19.74 16.66 -9.40
CA PHE A 104 19.13 16.19 -8.17
C PHE A 104 17.61 16.03 -8.33
N HIS A 105 16.92 17.05 -8.83
CA HIS A 105 15.45 16.99 -9.05
C HIS A 105 15.07 15.93 -10.09
N LEU A 106 15.82 15.85 -11.19
CA LEU A 106 15.60 14.78 -12.19
C LEU A 106 15.81 13.39 -11.60
N GLY A 107 16.80 13.22 -10.73
CA GLY A 107 17.03 11.95 -10.00
C GLY A 107 15.79 11.55 -9.18
N TRP A 108 15.19 12.49 -8.45
CA TRP A 108 13.98 12.21 -7.65
C TRP A 108 12.71 11.99 -8.49
N VAL A 109 12.69 12.38 -9.74
CA VAL A 109 11.66 11.96 -10.72
C VAL A 109 11.96 10.58 -11.27
N LEU A 110 13.24 10.29 -11.59
CA LEU A 110 13.63 9.00 -12.19
C LEU A 110 13.53 7.83 -11.21
N ILE A 111 13.81 8.03 -9.93
CA ILE A 111 13.75 7.00 -8.90
C ILE A 111 12.37 6.30 -8.86
N PRO A 112 11.22 6.99 -8.69
CA PRO A 112 9.92 6.32 -8.70
C PRO A 112 9.51 5.78 -10.07
N LEU A 113 9.97 6.39 -11.18
CA LEU A 113 9.75 5.88 -12.53
C LEU A 113 10.45 4.53 -12.74
N CYS A 114 11.74 4.43 -12.42
CA CYS A 114 12.51 3.19 -12.49
C CYS A 114 11.99 2.13 -11.53
N GLY A 115 11.55 2.55 -10.33
CA GLY A 115 10.95 1.71 -9.31
C GLY A 115 9.49 1.33 -9.55
N THR A 116 8.90 1.66 -10.70
CA THR A 116 7.46 1.47 -10.99
C THR A 116 6.96 0.07 -10.63
N GLY A 117 7.73 -0.98 -10.91
CA GLY A 117 7.33 -2.37 -10.61
C GLY A 117 7.45 -2.78 -9.14
N LEU A 118 8.10 -2.00 -8.30
CA LEU A 118 8.38 -2.36 -6.91
C LEU A 118 7.40 -1.74 -5.89
N TRP A 119 6.42 -0.96 -6.34
CA TRP A 119 5.33 -0.47 -5.49
C TRP A 119 4.36 -1.60 -5.12
N PRO A 120 3.56 -1.44 -4.07
CA PRO A 120 2.75 -2.52 -3.48
C PRO A 120 1.88 -3.30 -4.47
N VAL A 121 1.25 -2.65 -5.44
CA VAL A 121 0.29 -3.30 -6.34
C VAL A 121 0.85 -4.52 -7.07
N SER A 122 2.14 -4.52 -7.43
CA SER A 122 2.78 -5.64 -8.13
C SER A 122 2.84 -6.89 -7.26
N TYR A 123 3.28 -6.74 -6.03
CA TYR A 123 3.40 -7.83 -5.06
C TYR A 123 2.03 -8.31 -4.57
N LEU A 124 1.14 -7.36 -4.26
CA LEU A 124 -0.18 -7.67 -3.73
C LEU A 124 -1.07 -8.38 -4.74
N ARG A 125 -0.96 -8.05 -6.03
CA ARG A 125 -1.64 -8.79 -7.09
C ARG A 125 -1.19 -10.24 -7.17
N VAL A 126 0.13 -10.50 -7.13
CA VAL A 126 0.67 -11.86 -7.16
C VAL A 126 0.21 -12.63 -5.93
N THR A 127 0.32 -12.02 -4.74
CA THR A 127 -0.15 -12.62 -3.48
C THR A 127 -1.64 -12.90 -3.51
N ALA A 128 -2.48 -11.94 -3.93
CA ALA A 128 -3.92 -12.12 -4.03
C ALA A 128 -4.35 -13.25 -4.99
N GLY A 129 -3.51 -13.59 -5.95
CA GLY A 129 -3.75 -14.71 -6.86
C GLY A 129 -3.73 -16.10 -6.22
N TRP A 130 -3.12 -16.25 -5.04
CA TRP A 130 -2.98 -17.51 -4.32
C TRP A 130 -4.06 -17.77 -3.29
N PHE A 131 -4.75 -16.73 -2.83
CA PHE A 131 -5.63 -16.82 -1.66
C PHE A 131 -7.07 -16.36 -1.97
N ASP A 132 -8.03 -17.12 -1.44
CA ASP A 132 -9.44 -16.74 -1.40
C ASP A 132 -9.95 -16.62 0.04
N ARG A 133 -9.69 -17.65 0.89
CA ARG A 133 -10.20 -17.68 2.29
C ARG A 133 -9.35 -16.92 3.30
N ARG A 134 -8.04 -16.81 3.09
CA ARG A 134 -7.08 -16.12 3.98
C ARG A 134 -6.40 -14.97 3.24
N LEU A 135 -7.17 -14.31 2.37
CA LEU A 135 -6.67 -13.24 1.54
C LEU A 135 -6.18 -12.06 2.38
N GLY A 136 -6.96 -11.66 3.39
CA GLY A 136 -6.63 -10.55 4.27
C GLY A 136 -5.31 -10.78 5.02
N LEU A 137 -5.17 -11.94 5.67
CA LEU A 137 -3.94 -12.28 6.40
C LEU A 137 -2.71 -12.34 5.46
N ALA A 138 -2.86 -12.90 4.26
CA ALA A 138 -1.76 -12.98 3.30
C ALA A 138 -1.33 -11.60 2.80
N LEU A 139 -2.26 -10.69 2.56
CA LEU A 139 -1.99 -9.30 2.18
C LEU A 139 -1.37 -8.51 3.34
N GLY A 140 -1.84 -8.70 4.57
CA GLY A 140 -1.26 -8.09 5.76
C GLY A 140 0.19 -8.52 5.99
N ILE A 141 0.51 -9.82 5.82
CA ILE A 141 1.89 -10.32 5.87
C ILE A 141 2.73 -9.69 4.75
N ALA A 142 2.22 -9.65 3.51
CA ALA A 142 2.94 -9.02 2.41
C ALA A 142 3.24 -7.53 2.68
N ASN A 143 2.25 -6.77 3.13
CA ASN A 143 2.41 -5.35 3.43
C ASN A 143 3.24 -5.07 4.70
N SER A 144 3.34 -6.02 5.65
CA SER A 144 4.18 -5.85 6.86
C SER A 144 5.65 -5.59 6.52
N GLY A 145 6.10 -6.03 5.34
CA GLY A 145 7.43 -5.73 4.83
C GLY A 145 7.73 -4.23 4.73
N ILE A 146 6.75 -3.42 4.34
CA ILE A 146 6.90 -1.94 4.33
C ILE A 146 7.17 -1.45 5.77
N GLY A 147 6.41 -1.95 6.74
CA GLY A 147 6.59 -1.57 8.14
C GLY A 147 7.97 -1.94 8.68
N VAL A 148 8.42 -3.17 8.44
CA VAL A 148 9.76 -3.62 8.82
C VAL A 148 10.84 -2.77 8.14
N GLY A 149 10.69 -2.51 6.84
CA GLY A 149 11.61 -1.68 6.09
C GLY A 149 11.68 -0.24 6.62
N THR A 150 10.54 0.34 7.00
CA THR A 150 10.46 1.69 7.58
C THR A 150 11.26 1.84 8.89
N VAL A 151 11.43 0.76 9.64
CA VAL A 151 12.25 0.75 10.86
C VAL A 151 13.73 0.53 10.52
N LEU A 152 14.03 -0.49 9.72
CA LEU A 152 15.42 -0.94 9.50
C LEU A 152 16.19 -0.05 8.54
N VAL A 153 15.56 0.41 7.46
CA VAL A 153 16.26 1.13 6.39
C VAL A 153 16.76 2.52 6.80
N PRO A 154 15.99 3.35 7.53
CA PRO A 154 16.54 4.61 8.05
C PRO A 154 17.72 4.40 9.00
N VAL A 155 17.70 3.37 9.86
CA VAL A 155 18.81 3.04 10.75
C VAL A 155 20.06 2.68 9.95
N LEU A 156 19.93 1.82 8.93
CA LEU A 156 21.01 1.47 8.01
C LEU A 156 21.52 2.72 7.27
N THR A 157 20.61 3.54 6.74
CA THR A 157 20.97 4.75 5.99
C THR A 157 21.73 5.74 6.88
N GLY A 158 21.27 5.98 8.10
CA GLY A 158 21.93 6.85 9.06
C GLY A 158 23.35 6.36 9.43
N ALA A 159 23.49 5.06 9.67
CA ALA A 159 24.80 4.46 9.94
C ALA A 159 25.76 4.61 8.75
N LEU A 160 25.29 4.40 7.52
CA LEU A 160 26.10 4.56 6.30
C LEU A 160 26.47 6.04 6.06
N ILE A 161 25.55 6.98 6.26
CA ILE A 161 25.85 8.41 6.15
C ILE A 161 26.91 8.81 7.18
N GLY A 162 26.75 8.38 8.43
CA GLY A 162 27.69 8.75 9.51
C GLY A 162 29.09 8.17 9.34
N ALA A 163 29.18 6.91 8.85
CA ALA A 163 30.48 6.24 8.71
C ALA A 163 31.19 6.52 7.38
N PHE A 164 30.43 6.66 6.25
CA PHE A 164 30.98 6.66 4.91
C PHE A 164 30.45 7.78 4.00
N GLY A 165 29.58 8.63 4.53
CA GLY A 165 28.96 9.73 3.79
C GLY A 165 27.74 9.32 2.97
N TRP A 166 27.00 10.31 2.50
CA TRP A 166 25.71 10.14 1.81
C TRP A 166 25.83 9.41 0.45
N ARG A 167 26.95 9.52 -0.25
CA ARG A 167 27.18 8.82 -1.51
C ARG A 167 27.20 7.31 -1.30
N THR A 168 27.90 6.85 -0.28
CA THR A 168 27.94 5.43 0.09
C THR A 168 26.59 4.95 0.58
N ALA A 169 25.83 5.79 1.26
CA ALA A 169 24.45 5.46 1.66
C ALA A 169 23.55 5.19 0.45
N PHE A 170 23.61 5.98 -0.63
CA PHE A 170 22.89 5.70 -1.86
C PHE A 170 23.31 4.37 -2.51
N LEU A 171 24.61 4.02 -2.49
CA LEU A 171 25.09 2.72 -2.98
C LEU A 171 24.57 1.57 -2.11
N GLY A 172 24.53 1.76 -0.78
CA GLY A 172 23.93 0.80 0.14
C GLY A 172 22.42 0.58 -0.12
N LEU A 173 21.68 1.68 -0.34
CA LEU A 173 20.28 1.60 -0.73
C LEU A 173 20.09 0.91 -2.09
N ALA A 174 20.97 1.16 -3.05
CA ALA A 174 20.96 0.48 -4.35
C ALA A 174 21.20 -1.03 -4.21
N ALA A 175 22.11 -1.45 -3.33
CA ALA A 175 22.34 -2.86 -3.04
C ALA A 175 21.12 -3.53 -2.39
N VAL A 176 20.46 -2.86 -1.44
CA VAL A 176 19.20 -3.32 -0.85
C VAL A 176 18.09 -3.41 -1.91
N ALA A 177 17.96 -2.39 -2.78
CA ALA A 177 16.99 -2.39 -3.88
C ALA A 177 17.19 -3.58 -4.82
N LEU A 178 18.46 -3.88 -5.16
CA LEU A 178 18.81 -5.00 -6.03
C LEU A 178 18.44 -6.35 -5.42
N ALA A 179 18.40 -6.48 -4.09
CA ALA A 179 17.97 -7.71 -3.42
C ALA A 179 16.50 -8.10 -3.74
N ALA A 180 15.66 -7.15 -4.16
CA ALA A 180 14.32 -7.46 -4.65
C ALA A 180 14.32 -8.35 -5.90
N PHE A 181 15.38 -8.31 -6.73
CA PHE A 181 15.51 -9.13 -7.94
C PHE A 181 15.61 -10.63 -7.62
N PRO A 182 16.61 -11.12 -6.85
CA PRO A 182 16.68 -12.54 -6.51
C PRO A 182 15.48 -12.99 -5.66
N VAL A 183 14.93 -12.16 -4.78
CA VAL A 183 13.70 -12.47 -4.04
C VAL A 183 12.55 -12.76 -5.03
N ALA A 184 12.34 -11.91 -6.02
CA ALA A 184 11.31 -12.11 -7.03
C ALA A 184 11.60 -13.31 -7.96
N LEU A 185 12.88 -13.54 -8.29
CA LEU A 185 13.29 -14.61 -9.18
C LEU A 185 13.09 -16.00 -8.57
N PHE A 186 13.45 -16.17 -7.29
CA PHE A 186 13.49 -17.48 -6.65
C PHE A 186 12.31 -17.77 -5.73
N LEU A 187 11.74 -16.76 -5.09
CA LEU A 187 10.74 -16.94 -4.06
C LEU A 187 9.33 -16.52 -4.50
N LEU A 188 9.19 -15.55 -5.41
CA LEU A 188 7.88 -15.07 -5.86
C LEU A 188 7.35 -15.98 -6.96
N ALA A 189 6.33 -16.78 -6.64
CA ALA A 189 5.70 -17.69 -7.60
C ALA A 189 4.41 -17.07 -8.16
N GLU A 190 4.23 -17.12 -9.48
CA GLU A 190 2.94 -16.79 -10.09
C GLU A 190 1.94 -17.95 -9.90
N PRO A 191 0.66 -17.61 -9.63
CA PRO A 191 -0.37 -18.63 -9.51
C PRO A 191 -0.56 -19.41 -10.82
N GLY A 192 -0.86 -20.70 -10.71
CA GLY A 192 -1.00 -21.61 -11.86
C GLY A 192 -2.17 -21.26 -12.79
N PRO A 193 -2.36 -22.01 -13.90
CA PRO A 193 -3.32 -21.72 -14.98
C PRO A 193 -4.77 -21.55 -14.51
N ARG A 194 -5.18 -22.28 -13.48
CA ARG A 194 -6.53 -22.18 -12.90
C ARG A 194 -6.75 -20.80 -12.26
N ALA A 195 -5.78 -20.31 -11.49
CA ALA A 195 -5.83 -18.99 -10.89
C ALA A 195 -5.69 -17.89 -11.95
N ALA A 196 -4.97 -18.15 -13.05
CA ALA A 196 -4.90 -17.24 -14.19
C ALA A 196 -6.25 -17.06 -14.89
N ARG A 197 -7.14 -18.08 -14.91
CA ARG A 197 -8.53 -17.92 -15.39
C ARG A 197 -9.34 -17.04 -14.47
N VAL A 198 -9.27 -17.26 -13.17
CA VAL A 198 -9.96 -16.44 -12.16
C VAL A 198 -9.43 -15.00 -12.18
N ALA A 199 -8.15 -14.81 -12.49
CA ALA A 199 -7.56 -13.47 -12.64
C ALA A 199 -8.09 -12.68 -13.86
N ARG A 200 -8.77 -13.34 -14.80
CA ARG A 200 -9.44 -12.69 -15.95
C ARG A 200 -10.90 -12.32 -15.68
N ASP A 201 -11.44 -12.75 -14.54
CA ASP A 201 -12.81 -12.46 -14.13
C ASP A 201 -12.88 -11.11 -13.40
N GLY A 202 -13.93 -10.35 -13.71
CA GLY A 202 -14.19 -9.07 -13.08
C GLY A 202 -14.38 -7.92 -14.05
N ASP A 203 -14.61 -6.75 -13.46
CA ASP A 203 -14.86 -5.51 -14.17
C ASP A 203 -13.57 -4.98 -14.85
N THR A 204 -13.75 -4.33 -16.00
CA THR A 204 -12.72 -3.43 -16.54
C THR A 204 -12.73 -2.13 -15.74
N LEU A 205 -11.67 -1.31 -15.83
CA LEU A 205 -11.66 0.02 -15.19
C LEU A 205 -12.87 0.87 -15.66
N ARG A 206 -13.19 0.83 -16.95
CA ARG A 206 -14.35 1.56 -17.52
C ARG A 206 -15.67 1.07 -16.92
N THR A 207 -15.85 -0.23 -16.79
CA THR A 207 -17.06 -0.82 -16.18
C THR A 207 -17.11 -0.53 -14.67
N ALA A 208 -15.99 -0.57 -13.98
CA ALA A 208 -15.92 -0.20 -12.56
C ALA A 208 -16.33 1.27 -12.35
N ALA A 209 -15.85 2.18 -13.21
CA ALA A 209 -16.14 3.61 -13.14
C ALA A 209 -17.63 3.96 -13.37
N THR A 210 -18.43 3.09 -13.98
CA THR A 210 -19.89 3.28 -14.08
C THR A 210 -20.65 2.90 -12.80
N ARG A 211 -19.95 2.39 -11.77
CA ARG A 211 -20.55 1.84 -10.56
C ARG A 211 -20.34 2.73 -9.36
N ARG A 212 -21.36 2.87 -8.52
CA ARG A 212 -21.32 3.63 -7.27
C ARG A 212 -20.16 3.21 -6.34
N PRO A 213 -19.86 1.91 -6.08
CA PRO A 213 -18.77 1.51 -5.21
C PRO A 213 -17.40 2.06 -5.62
N PHE A 214 -17.14 2.24 -6.91
CA PHE A 214 -15.88 2.80 -7.39
C PHE A 214 -15.66 4.23 -6.88
N TRP A 215 -16.64 5.09 -6.99
CA TRP A 215 -16.56 6.49 -6.54
C TRP A 215 -16.53 6.59 -5.01
N LEU A 216 -17.27 5.71 -4.31
CA LEU A 216 -17.20 5.63 -2.85
C LEU A 216 -15.80 5.25 -2.36
N VAL A 217 -15.15 4.28 -3.03
CA VAL A 217 -13.77 3.89 -2.72
C VAL A 217 -12.81 5.04 -3.00
N LEU A 218 -12.92 5.71 -4.14
CA LEU A 218 -12.03 6.85 -4.45
C LEU A 218 -12.19 7.99 -3.45
N ALA A 219 -13.43 8.36 -3.09
CA ALA A 219 -13.70 9.39 -2.08
C ALA A 219 -13.16 8.98 -0.70
N ALA A 220 -13.36 7.72 -0.29
CA ALA A 220 -12.83 7.20 0.96
C ALA A 220 -11.30 7.25 0.99
N PHE A 221 -10.62 6.85 -0.09
CA PHE A 221 -9.16 6.86 -0.16
C PHE A 221 -8.57 8.28 -0.27
N LEU A 222 -9.29 9.23 -0.88
CA LEU A 222 -8.92 10.65 -0.81
C LEU A 222 -8.86 11.14 0.65
N LEU A 223 -9.91 10.84 1.41
CA LEU A 223 -10.01 11.24 2.82
C LEU A 223 -9.01 10.49 3.71
N LEU A 224 -8.79 9.18 3.47
CA LEU A 224 -7.76 8.41 4.19
C LEU A 224 -6.38 9.01 3.96
N GLY A 225 -6.03 9.33 2.72
CA GLY A 225 -4.77 10.01 2.41
C GLY A 225 -4.63 11.34 3.13
N ALA A 226 -5.71 12.12 3.18
CA ALA A 226 -5.74 13.39 3.90
C ALA A 226 -5.50 13.19 5.41
N VAL A 227 -6.20 12.26 6.03
CA VAL A 227 -6.05 11.98 7.47
C VAL A 227 -4.65 11.44 7.78
N GLY A 228 -4.20 10.40 7.06
CA GLY A 228 -2.92 9.75 7.31
C GLY A 228 -1.74 10.72 7.16
N THR A 229 -1.66 11.43 6.04
CA THR A 229 -0.57 12.37 5.77
C THR A 229 -0.66 13.60 6.66
N GLY A 230 -1.88 14.13 6.88
CA GLY A 230 -2.11 15.28 7.77
C GLY A 230 -1.59 15.02 9.19
N VAL A 231 -1.85 13.81 9.74
CA VAL A 231 -1.33 13.42 11.05
C VAL A 231 0.18 13.19 11.02
N ILE A 232 0.70 12.42 10.07
CA ILE A 232 2.13 12.07 10.02
C ILE A 232 3.01 13.32 9.92
N VAL A 233 2.65 14.26 9.06
CA VAL A 233 3.47 15.45 8.80
C VAL A 233 3.45 16.42 9.98
N HIS A 234 2.30 16.56 10.64
CA HIS A 234 2.10 17.61 11.63
C HIS A 234 2.17 17.15 13.10
N GLN A 235 2.30 15.82 13.36
CA GLN A 235 2.32 15.30 14.75
C GLN A 235 3.45 15.93 15.59
N ILE A 236 4.68 16.02 15.08
CA ILE A 236 5.79 16.60 15.85
C ILE A 236 5.62 18.11 16.04
N PRO A 237 5.39 18.94 15.00
CA PRO A 237 5.13 20.35 15.20
C PRO A 237 3.98 20.65 16.20
N LEU A 238 2.90 19.88 16.12
CA LEU A 238 1.76 19.98 17.04
C LEU A 238 2.17 19.71 18.50
N LEU A 239 3.01 18.70 18.74
CA LEU A 239 3.48 18.34 20.07
C LEU A 239 4.43 19.40 20.66
N LEU A 240 5.28 19.97 19.80
CA LEU A 240 6.17 21.10 20.21
C LEU A 240 5.36 22.33 20.56
N ASP A 241 4.30 22.64 19.80
CA ASP A 241 3.35 23.73 20.12
C ASP A 241 2.61 23.48 21.44
N ALA A 242 2.34 22.20 21.78
CA ALA A 242 1.74 21.82 23.07
C ALA A 242 2.74 21.83 24.23
N GLY A 243 4.00 22.24 24.01
CA GLY A 243 5.04 22.34 25.03
C GLY A 243 5.73 21.04 25.39
N ILE A 244 5.57 19.97 24.60
CA ILE A 244 6.29 18.72 24.79
C ILE A 244 7.74 18.88 24.32
N ALA A 245 8.70 18.49 25.16
CA ALA A 245 10.12 18.59 24.84
C ALA A 245 10.47 17.75 23.60
N PRO A 246 11.36 18.23 22.70
CA PRO A 246 11.74 17.54 21.46
C PRO A 246 12.23 16.09 21.68
N SER A 247 12.95 15.84 22.78
CA SER A 247 13.45 14.50 23.12
C SER A 247 12.33 13.48 23.37
N THR A 248 11.21 13.90 23.97
CA THR A 248 10.05 13.06 24.26
C THR A 248 9.04 13.07 23.11
N ALA A 249 8.92 14.15 22.36
CA ALA A 249 8.05 14.22 21.17
C ALA A 249 8.43 13.14 20.14
N ASN A 250 9.70 12.80 19.99
CA ASN A 250 10.18 11.76 19.08
C ASN A 250 9.72 10.34 19.42
N LEU A 251 9.17 10.10 20.63
CA LEU A 251 8.57 8.80 20.99
C LEU A 251 7.23 8.59 20.29
N VAL A 252 6.54 9.63 19.90
CA VAL A 252 5.19 9.59 19.32
C VAL A 252 5.20 8.97 17.91
N PRO A 253 6.06 9.38 16.96
CA PRO A 253 6.22 8.67 15.69
C PRO A 253 6.66 7.20 15.84
N VAL A 254 7.44 6.87 16.87
CA VAL A 254 7.81 5.47 17.16
C VAL A 254 6.59 4.65 17.55
N ALA A 255 5.74 5.17 18.44
CA ALA A 255 4.49 4.52 18.83
C ALA A 255 3.55 4.33 17.63
N LEU A 256 3.41 5.36 16.77
CA LEU A 256 2.66 5.30 15.52
C LEU A 256 3.21 4.19 14.61
N GLY A 257 4.51 4.14 14.40
CA GLY A 257 5.15 3.15 13.54
C GLY A 257 4.97 1.71 14.05
N LEU A 258 5.11 1.47 15.35
CA LEU A 258 4.87 0.15 15.95
C LEU A 258 3.41 -0.28 15.80
N ALA A 259 2.48 0.63 16.06
CA ALA A 259 1.05 0.37 15.87
C ALA A 259 0.70 0.11 14.40
N LEU A 260 1.30 0.83 13.45
CA LEU A 260 1.14 0.62 12.02
C LEU A 260 1.58 -0.78 11.59
N VAL A 261 2.73 -1.28 12.09
CA VAL A 261 3.19 -2.65 11.79
C VAL A 261 2.23 -3.69 12.35
N ALA A 262 1.79 -3.53 13.61
CA ALA A 262 0.82 -4.42 14.23
C ALA A 262 -0.53 -4.40 13.50
N ALA A 263 -0.99 -3.21 13.08
CA ALA A 263 -2.23 -3.01 12.36
C ALA A 263 -2.32 -3.84 11.08
N ARG A 264 -1.24 -3.96 10.30
CA ARG A 264 -1.26 -4.72 9.04
C ARG A 264 -1.64 -6.17 9.24
N ILE A 265 -1.08 -6.84 10.26
CA ILE A 265 -1.39 -8.24 10.55
C ILE A 265 -2.80 -8.37 11.15
N VAL A 266 -3.13 -7.48 12.11
CA VAL A 266 -4.44 -7.48 12.79
C VAL A 266 -5.56 -7.18 11.80
N THR A 267 -5.42 -6.14 10.98
CA THR A 267 -6.41 -5.77 9.97
C THR A 267 -6.59 -6.88 8.93
N GLY A 268 -5.51 -7.47 8.44
CA GLY A 268 -5.57 -8.60 7.52
C GLY A 268 -6.37 -9.78 8.10
N TRP A 269 -6.14 -10.10 9.38
CA TRP A 269 -6.89 -11.14 10.09
C TRP A 269 -8.37 -10.77 10.33
N LEU A 270 -8.66 -9.50 10.61
CA LEU A 270 -10.03 -9.00 10.77
C LEU A 270 -10.80 -9.02 9.45
N LEU A 271 -10.18 -8.66 8.33
CA LEU A 271 -10.78 -8.67 6.99
C LEU A 271 -11.19 -10.08 6.54
N ASP A 272 -10.53 -11.13 7.02
CA ASP A 272 -10.91 -12.51 6.74
C ASP A 272 -12.14 -12.98 7.54
N ARG A 273 -12.58 -12.22 8.56
CA ARG A 273 -13.70 -12.56 9.45
C ARG A 273 -14.87 -11.60 9.37
N PHE A 274 -14.60 -10.34 9.10
CA PHE A 274 -15.58 -9.26 9.09
C PHE A 274 -15.59 -8.53 7.76
N THR A 275 -16.68 -7.84 7.47
CA THR A 275 -16.77 -7.01 6.26
C THR A 275 -15.82 -5.80 6.35
N VAL A 276 -15.30 -5.37 5.20
CA VAL A 276 -14.47 -4.16 5.10
C VAL A 276 -15.11 -2.96 5.80
N ALA A 277 -16.42 -2.78 5.62
CA ALA A 277 -17.16 -1.68 6.23
C ALA A 277 -17.06 -1.70 7.77
N ARG A 278 -17.24 -2.86 8.42
CA ARG A 278 -17.13 -2.98 9.87
C ARG A 278 -15.70 -2.76 10.35
N VAL A 279 -14.71 -3.38 9.69
CA VAL A 279 -13.30 -3.24 10.05
C VAL A 279 -12.88 -1.78 9.95
N MET A 280 -13.18 -1.11 8.82
CA MET A 280 -12.82 0.29 8.64
C MET A 280 -13.57 1.24 9.57
N THR A 281 -14.81 0.96 9.91
CA THR A 281 -15.54 1.80 10.89
C THR A 281 -14.82 1.79 12.24
N VAL A 282 -14.38 0.63 12.73
CA VAL A 282 -13.64 0.54 14.00
C VAL A 282 -12.32 1.34 13.93
N HIS A 283 -11.54 1.16 12.85
CA HIS A 283 -10.28 1.91 12.68
C HIS A 283 -10.51 3.42 12.55
N LEU A 284 -11.55 3.84 11.82
CA LEU A 284 -11.88 5.25 11.62
C LEU A 284 -12.41 5.91 12.88
N LEU A 285 -13.19 5.21 13.71
CA LEU A 285 -13.57 5.71 15.03
C LEU A 285 -12.35 5.86 15.94
N GLY A 286 -11.41 4.91 15.90
CA GLY A 286 -10.10 5.07 16.54
C GLY A 286 -9.34 6.29 16.00
N GLY A 287 -9.38 6.51 14.69
CA GLY A 287 -8.82 7.70 14.03
C GLY A 287 -9.47 9.00 14.50
N VAL A 288 -10.80 9.05 14.66
CA VAL A 288 -11.49 10.21 15.25
C VAL A 288 -10.94 10.52 16.63
N VAL A 289 -10.84 9.50 17.50
CA VAL A 289 -10.29 9.67 18.87
C VAL A 289 -8.84 10.15 18.78
N ALA A 290 -8.02 9.59 17.93
CA ALA A 290 -6.63 10.00 17.73
C ALA A 290 -6.51 11.49 17.37
N VAL A 291 -7.27 11.91 16.37
CA VAL A 291 -7.21 13.28 15.86
C VAL A 291 -7.77 14.28 16.86
N LEU A 292 -8.85 13.92 17.61
CA LEU A 292 -9.38 14.75 18.69
C LEU A 292 -8.40 14.88 19.87
N LEU A 293 -7.69 13.81 20.22
CA LEU A 293 -6.60 13.88 21.20
C LEU A 293 -5.49 14.82 20.74
N PHE A 294 -5.06 14.76 19.47
CA PHE A 294 -4.09 15.73 18.94
C PHE A 294 -4.65 17.16 18.94
N ALA A 295 -5.94 17.37 18.66
CA ALA A 295 -6.58 18.68 18.69
C ALA A 295 -6.60 19.33 20.08
N SER A 296 -6.64 18.52 21.14
CA SER A 296 -6.75 19.01 22.53
C SER A 296 -5.45 19.53 23.15
N GLY A 297 -4.33 19.52 22.41
CA GLY A 297 -3.01 19.89 22.97
C GLY A 297 -2.54 18.87 24.04
N PRO A 298 -2.35 17.60 23.66
CA PRO A 298 -2.23 16.50 24.62
C PRO A 298 -0.89 16.52 25.38
N GLY A 299 -0.91 16.05 26.64
CA GLY A 299 0.31 15.58 27.29
C GLY A 299 0.84 14.29 26.65
N LEU A 300 2.08 13.91 26.97
CA LEU A 300 2.76 12.75 26.35
C LEU A 300 1.95 11.45 26.37
N PRO A 301 1.28 11.02 27.46
CA PRO A 301 0.51 9.77 27.44
C PRO A 301 -0.64 9.77 26.44
N ALA A 302 -1.37 10.89 26.35
CA ALA A 302 -2.47 11.05 25.40
C ALA A 302 -1.96 11.12 23.95
N ALA A 303 -0.81 11.74 23.72
CA ALA A 303 -0.15 11.80 22.43
C ALA A 303 0.32 10.39 21.97
N LEU A 304 0.86 9.57 22.86
CA LEU A 304 1.22 8.18 22.55
C LEU A 304 0.00 7.31 22.20
N LEU A 305 -1.12 7.50 22.93
CA LEU A 305 -2.38 6.82 22.61
C LEU A 305 -2.91 7.28 21.25
N ALA A 306 -2.91 8.60 20.99
CA ALA A 306 -3.31 9.16 19.72
C ALA A 306 -2.47 8.59 18.55
N ALA A 307 -1.16 8.51 18.73
CA ALA A 307 -0.25 7.94 17.75
C ALA A 307 -0.52 6.45 17.50
N ALA A 308 -0.78 5.67 18.55
CA ALA A 308 -1.10 4.26 18.42
C ALA A 308 -2.42 4.05 17.64
N LEU A 309 -3.47 4.82 17.95
CA LEU A 309 -4.74 4.77 17.23
C LEU A 309 -4.61 5.24 15.78
N ALA A 310 -3.87 6.32 15.53
CA ALA A 310 -3.57 6.78 14.18
C ALA A 310 -2.76 5.75 13.39
N GLY A 311 -1.75 5.13 14.02
CA GLY A 311 -0.96 4.06 13.42
C GLY A 311 -1.79 2.84 13.04
N MET A 312 -2.78 2.47 13.85
CA MET A 312 -3.73 1.40 13.53
C MET A 312 -4.56 1.73 12.28
N LEU A 313 -5.05 2.95 12.14
CA LEU A 313 -5.80 3.41 10.96
C LEU A 313 -4.91 3.41 9.70
N ILE A 314 -3.76 4.06 9.77
CA ILE A 314 -2.82 4.21 8.65
C ILE A 314 -2.29 2.85 8.20
N GLY A 315 -2.03 1.93 9.14
CA GLY A 315 -1.59 0.57 8.82
C GLY A 315 -2.64 -0.25 8.06
N ALA A 316 -3.93 0.05 8.26
CA ALA A 316 -5.03 -0.67 7.61
C ALA A 316 -5.27 -0.29 6.14
N GLU A 317 -4.91 0.93 5.72
CA GLU A 317 -5.31 1.55 4.45
C GLU A 317 -5.00 0.68 3.22
N PHE A 318 -3.74 0.27 3.06
CA PHE A 318 -3.31 -0.50 1.88
C PHE A 318 -3.76 -1.95 1.92
N ASP A 319 -3.92 -2.52 3.11
CA ASP A 319 -4.47 -3.87 3.28
C ASP A 319 -5.93 -3.90 2.84
N VAL A 320 -6.69 -2.89 3.27
CA VAL A 320 -8.09 -2.72 2.88
C VAL A 320 -8.23 -2.51 1.38
N LEU A 321 -7.43 -1.65 0.75
CA LEU A 321 -7.49 -1.44 -0.70
C LEU A 321 -7.24 -2.75 -1.47
N SER A 322 -6.20 -3.48 -1.06
CA SER A 322 -5.81 -4.74 -1.68
C SER A 322 -6.87 -5.83 -1.54
N TYR A 323 -7.58 -5.85 -0.41
CA TYR A 323 -8.65 -6.79 -0.12
C TYR A 323 -9.96 -6.41 -0.82
N LEU A 324 -10.27 -5.12 -0.85
CA LEU A 324 -11.52 -4.57 -1.40
C LEU A 324 -11.60 -4.74 -2.92
N VAL A 325 -10.51 -4.45 -3.64
CA VAL A 325 -10.54 -4.47 -5.11
C VAL A 325 -11.03 -5.81 -5.66
N PRO A 326 -10.47 -6.98 -5.29
CA PRO A 326 -10.97 -8.26 -5.81
C PRO A 326 -12.38 -8.61 -5.35
N ARG A 327 -12.86 -8.08 -4.23
CA ARG A 327 -14.21 -8.38 -3.69
C ARG A 327 -15.32 -7.58 -4.35
N TYR A 328 -15.05 -6.32 -4.73
CA TYR A 328 -16.05 -5.46 -5.36
C TYR A 328 -15.96 -5.40 -6.87
N PHE A 329 -14.76 -5.54 -7.45
CA PHE A 329 -14.51 -5.34 -8.88
C PHE A 329 -13.94 -6.58 -9.58
N GLY A 330 -13.59 -7.64 -8.83
CA GLY A 330 -12.90 -8.80 -9.40
C GLY A 330 -11.41 -8.55 -9.63
N ARG A 331 -10.75 -9.51 -10.29
CA ARG A 331 -9.28 -9.51 -10.43
C ARG A 331 -8.77 -9.00 -11.79
N ARG A 332 -9.68 -8.80 -12.78
CA ARG A 332 -9.33 -8.46 -14.17
C ARG A 332 -8.54 -7.16 -14.29
N ALA A 333 -8.99 -6.10 -13.64
CA ALA A 333 -8.36 -4.78 -13.65
C ALA A 333 -7.85 -4.38 -12.25
N PHE A 334 -7.38 -5.37 -11.47
CA PHE A 334 -6.91 -5.16 -10.10
C PHE A 334 -5.88 -4.05 -10.02
N GLY A 335 -4.84 -4.11 -10.86
CA GLY A 335 -3.76 -3.15 -10.86
C GLY A 335 -4.23 -1.74 -11.22
N ARG A 336 -5.06 -1.60 -12.26
CA ARG A 336 -5.59 -0.31 -12.70
C ARG A 336 -6.46 0.36 -11.65
N ILE A 337 -7.39 -0.39 -11.04
CA ILE A 337 -8.30 0.15 -10.02
C ILE A 337 -7.51 0.53 -8.77
N TYR A 338 -6.59 -0.34 -8.33
CA TYR A 338 -5.70 -0.06 -7.22
C TYR A 338 -4.85 1.19 -7.47
N GLY A 339 -4.21 1.27 -8.65
CA GLY A 339 -3.34 2.40 -9.02
C GLY A 339 -4.07 3.73 -9.03
N VAL A 340 -5.30 3.78 -9.57
CA VAL A 340 -6.13 4.99 -9.54
C VAL A 340 -6.50 5.37 -8.09
N ALA A 341 -6.94 4.41 -7.27
CA ALA A 341 -7.28 4.68 -5.88
C ALA A 341 -6.06 5.15 -5.07
N PHE A 342 -4.87 4.57 -5.33
CA PHE A 342 -3.63 4.98 -4.70
C PHE A 342 -3.19 6.39 -5.12
N SER A 343 -3.38 6.77 -6.39
CA SER A 343 -3.12 8.15 -6.84
C SER A 343 -4.04 9.16 -6.15
N VAL A 344 -5.32 8.82 -6.01
CA VAL A 344 -6.30 9.67 -5.32
C VAL A 344 -5.95 9.82 -3.83
N PHE A 345 -5.51 8.73 -3.19
CA PHE A 345 -4.97 8.75 -1.83
C PHE A 345 -3.79 9.72 -1.69
N GLN A 346 -2.82 9.66 -2.60
CA GLN A 346 -1.65 10.56 -2.59
C GLN A 346 -2.04 12.03 -2.78
N ILE A 347 -3.03 12.30 -3.63
CA ILE A 347 -3.57 13.66 -3.83
C ILE A 347 -4.20 14.17 -2.52
N GLY A 348 -5.02 13.35 -1.86
CA GLY A 348 -5.61 13.67 -0.57
C GLY A 348 -4.55 14.02 0.48
N GLY A 349 -3.49 13.22 0.54
CA GLY A 349 -2.36 13.45 1.43
C GLY A 349 -1.63 14.77 1.15
N ALA A 350 -1.32 15.05 -0.10
CA ALA A 350 -0.64 16.28 -0.51
C ALA A 350 -1.46 17.54 -0.17
N VAL A 351 -2.77 17.49 -0.45
CA VAL A 351 -3.69 18.61 -0.11
C VAL A 351 -3.74 18.83 1.40
N ALA A 352 -3.87 17.75 2.19
CA ALA A 352 -3.98 17.87 3.63
C ALA A 352 -2.68 18.35 4.28
N ALA A 353 -1.51 17.89 3.82
CA ALA A 353 -0.23 18.37 4.33
C ALA A 353 -0.11 19.89 4.22
N THR A 354 -0.54 20.47 3.09
CA THR A 354 -0.55 21.93 2.88
C THR A 354 -1.66 22.62 3.68
N ALA A 355 -2.89 22.08 3.62
CA ALA A 355 -4.06 22.70 4.25
C ALA A 355 -3.94 22.79 5.77
N VAL A 356 -3.39 21.75 6.42
CA VAL A 356 -3.14 21.75 7.87
C VAL A 356 -2.11 22.82 8.26
N GLY A 357 -1.03 22.98 7.48
CA GLY A 357 -0.03 24.03 7.70
C GLY A 357 -0.63 25.43 7.57
N VAL A 358 -1.36 25.72 6.49
CA VAL A 358 -2.06 26.98 6.24
C VAL A 358 -3.09 27.27 7.34
N SER A 359 -3.83 26.24 7.78
CA SER A 359 -4.79 26.39 8.88
C SER A 359 -4.09 26.80 10.19
N ARG A 360 -2.92 26.20 10.48
CA ARG A 360 -2.12 26.57 11.65
C ARG A 360 -1.65 28.03 11.60
N GLU A 361 -1.17 28.49 10.44
CA GLU A 361 -0.73 29.86 10.25
C GLU A 361 -1.88 30.85 10.40
N SER A 362 -3.05 30.55 9.84
CA SER A 362 -4.21 31.47 9.85
C SER A 362 -4.96 31.53 11.17
N HIS A 363 -5.04 30.43 11.92
CA HIS A 363 -5.81 30.35 13.18
C HIS A 363 -4.93 30.36 14.45
N GLY A 364 -3.61 30.32 14.31
CA GLY A 364 -2.69 30.22 15.44
C GLY A 364 -2.72 28.85 16.16
N SER A 365 -3.47 27.84 15.65
CA SER A 365 -3.68 26.56 16.30
C SER A 365 -3.91 25.44 15.27
N TYR A 366 -3.51 24.21 15.60
CA TYR A 366 -3.82 23.01 14.82
C TYR A 366 -5.27 22.53 15.00
N ALA A 367 -5.98 22.95 16.05
CA ALA A 367 -7.30 22.42 16.40
C ALA A 367 -8.32 22.46 15.26
N PRO A 368 -8.50 23.55 14.48
CA PRO A 368 -9.47 23.57 13.39
C PRO A 368 -9.17 22.52 12.31
N ALA A 369 -7.89 22.36 11.93
CA ALA A 369 -7.48 21.38 10.96
C ALA A 369 -7.70 19.95 11.47
N MET A 370 -7.37 19.67 12.72
CA MET A 370 -7.61 18.37 13.36
C MET A 370 -9.11 18.06 13.43
N LEU A 371 -9.97 19.01 13.76
CA LEU A 371 -11.43 18.81 13.71
C LEU A 371 -11.93 18.49 12.30
N ALA A 372 -11.39 19.14 11.28
CA ALA A 372 -11.70 18.83 9.89
C ALA A 372 -11.28 17.39 9.52
N LEU A 373 -10.09 16.93 9.97
CA LEU A 373 -9.65 15.55 9.78
C LEU A 373 -10.51 14.55 10.56
N ALA A 374 -11.00 14.90 11.75
CA ALA A 374 -11.95 14.06 12.49
C ALA A 374 -13.28 13.91 11.73
N ALA A 375 -13.81 15.02 11.18
CA ALA A 375 -14.98 14.98 10.30
C ALA A 375 -14.72 14.12 9.04
N ALA A 376 -13.53 14.21 8.46
CA ALA A 376 -13.13 13.36 7.33
C ALA A 376 -13.14 11.86 7.69
N CYS A 377 -12.70 11.48 8.89
CA CYS A 377 -12.81 10.09 9.37
C CYS A 377 -14.27 9.63 9.47
N LEU A 378 -15.18 10.46 9.99
CA LEU A 378 -16.62 10.11 10.10
C LEU A 378 -17.25 9.96 8.70
N ILE A 379 -16.97 10.90 7.79
CA ILE A 379 -17.45 10.83 6.41
C ILE A 379 -16.90 9.57 5.73
N CYS A 380 -15.61 9.26 5.92
CA CYS A 380 -14.98 8.06 5.38
C CYS A 380 -15.66 6.78 5.91
N ALA A 381 -16.01 6.72 7.20
CA ALA A 381 -16.76 5.60 7.78
C ALA A 381 -18.12 5.44 7.11
N ALA A 382 -18.84 6.54 6.88
CA ALA A 382 -20.13 6.51 6.18
C ALA A 382 -19.97 6.04 4.72
N LEU A 383 -18.89 6.44 4.01
CA LEU A 383 -18.58 5.96 2.65
C LEU A 383 -18.36 4.45 2.61
N PHE A 384 -17.61 3.88 3.59
CA PHE A 384 -17.42 2.43 3.67
C PHE A 384 -18.72 1.69 3.96
N GLN A 385 -19.60 2.22 4.82
CA GLN A 385 -20.93 1.64 5.05
C GLN A 385 -21.81 1.68 3.79
N GLY A 386 -21.62 2.68 2.93
CA GLY A 386 -22.33 2.83 1.66
C GLY A 386 -21.92 1.84 0.55
N LEU A 387 -20.87 1.04 0.74
CA LEU A 387 -20.37 0.12 -0.30
C LEU A 387 -21.31 -1.05 -0.61
N GLY A 388 -22.14 -1.48 0.35
CA GLY A 388 -23.04 -2.63 0.19
C GLY A 388 -22.31 -3.99 0.22
N PRO A 389 -22.99 -5.08 -0.19
CA PRO A 389 -22.43 -6.43 -0.15
C PRO A 389 -21.34 -6.64 -1.21
N TYR A 390 -20.44 -7.61 -0.96
CA TYR A 390 -19.44 -8.03 -1.92
C TYR A 390 -20.11 -8.62 -3.16
N ARG A 391 -19.56 -8.32 -4.33
CA ARG A 391 -20.08 -8.82 -5.60
C ARG A 391 -19.37 -10.09 -6.07
N TYR A 392 -18.07 -10.17 -5.79
CA TYR A 392 -17.24 -11.31 -6.14
C TYR A 392 -16.88 -12.06 -4.85
N GLU A 393 -17.76 -12.99 -4.43
CA GLU A 393 -17.49 -13.83 -3.28
C GLU A 393 -16.46 -14.90 -3.60
N ALA A 394 -15.76 -15.39 -2.55
CA ALA A 394 -14.85 -16.51 -2.70
C ALA A 394 -15.62 -17.73 -3.23
N THR A 395 -15.11 -18.33 -4.29
CA THR A 395 -15.72 -19.37 -5.14
C THR A 395 -16.09 -20.64 -4.36
N GLU A 396 -17.10 -20.62 -3.49
CA GLU A 396 -17.84 -21.83 -3.10
C GLU A 396 -19.05 -22.06 -4.02
N ALA A 397 -19.60 -20.99 -4.62
CA ALA A 397 -20.76 -21.08 -5.52
C ALA A 397 -20.44 -21.73 -6.89
N ALA A 398 -19.18 -21.77 -7.32
CA ALA A 398 -18.81 -22.44 -8.57
C ALA A 398 -18.73 -23.99 -8.47
N LYS A 399 -18.97 -24.57 -7.29
CA LYS A 399 -19.02 -26.03 -7.11
C LYS A 399 -20.41 -26.63 -7.35
N VAL A 400 -21.47 -25.79 -7.47
CA VAL A 400 -22.85 -26.28 -7.51
C VAL A 400 -23.40 -26.44 -8.94
N HIS A 401 -22.71 -25.98 -9.98
CA HIS A 401 -23.15 -26.15 -11.37
C HIS A 401 -22.09 -26.81 -12.25
N LEU A 402 -21.58 -27.96 -11.85
CA LEU A 402 -21.21 -28.98 -12.82
C LEU A 402 -22.50 -29.79 -13.08
N PRO A 403 -22.99 -29.88 -14.33
CA PRO A 403 -24.02 -30.85 -14.63
C PRO A 403 -23.49 -32.22 -14.20
N GLU A 404 -24.29 -32.95 -13.43
CA GLU A 404 -24.02 -34.34 -13.10
C GLU A 404 -23.60 -35.04 -14.39
N PRO A 405 -22.51 -35.83 -14.38
CA PRO A 405 -22.16 -36.65 -15.53
C PRO A 405 -23.38 -37.53 -15.82
N ALA A 406 -23.94 -37.37 -17.03
CA ALA A 406 -25.05 -38.14 -17.48
C ALA A 406 -24.75 -39.62 -17.14
N HIS A 407 -25.52 -40.20 -16.24
CA HIS A 407 -25.45 -41.62 -15.96
C HIS A 407 -25.62 -42.36 -17.29
N PRO A 408 -24.73 -43.32 -17.63
CA PRO A 408 -24.95 -44.15 -18.78
C PRO A 408 -26.25 -44.88 -18.54
N THR A 409 -27.25 -44.57 -19.36
CA THR A 409 -28.51 -45.34 -19.41
C THR A 409 -28.12 -46.78 -19.66
N HIS A 410 -28.26 -47.63 -18.65
CA HIS A 410 -28.30 -49.07 -18.82
C HIS A 410 -29.38 -49.36 -19.85
N ARG A 411 -28.98 -49.70 -21.08
CA ARG A 411 -29.81 -50.39 -22.01
C ARG A 411 -29.97 -51.80 -21.44
N GLU A 412 -31.17 -52.12 -20.94
CA GLU A 412 -31.59 -53.47 -20.70
C GLU A 412 -31.54 -54.26 -22.01
N PRO A 413 -31.03 -55.50 -22.01
CA PRO A 413 -31.12 -56.39 -23.16
C PRO A 413 -32.55 -56.98 -23.18
N GLY A 414 -33.46 -56.31 -23.87
CA GLY A 414 -34.81 -56.72 -24.09
C GLY A 414 -34.94 -57.58 -25.32
N ASP A 415 -35.29 -58.87 -25.06
CA ASP A 415 -36.11 -59.79 -25.82
C ASP A 415 -35.93 -59.92 -27.37
N ALA A 416 -35.12 -60.90 -27.73
CA ALA A 416 -35.26 -61.61 -28.99
C ALA A 416 -36.34 -62.70 -28.83
N ARG A 417 -37.56 -62.49 -29.26
CA ARG A 417 -38.51 -63.52 -29.60
C ARG A 417 -39.50 -63.11 -30.67
N SER A 418 -39.55 -64.06 -31.66
CA SER A 418 -40.61 -64.37 -32.64
C SER A 418 -40.66 -63.52 -33.91
N ALA A 419 -40.02 -64.10 -34.96
CA ALA A 419 -40.59 -64.12 -36.30
C ALA A 419 -41.73 -65.19 -36.37
N PRO A 420 -42.75 -65.04 -37.14
CA PRO A 420 -43.31 -66.15 -37.93
C PRO A 420 -43.22 -65.82 -39.42
N GLY A 421 -42.89 -66.82 -40.13
CA GLY A 421 -42.77 -66.91 -41.57
C GLY A 421 -44.03 -66.62 -42.37
N ARG A 422 -43.84 -66.15 -43.53
CA ARG A 422 -44.18 -66.72 -44.83
C ARG A 422 -43.56 -65.87 -45.93
#